data_173876ac9d913a0452862a3739a7adf1
#
_entry.id   173876ac9d913a0452862a3739a7adf1
#
_cell.length_a   1.000
_cell.length_b   1.000
_cell.length_c   1.000
_cell.angle_alpha   90.00
_cell.angle_beta   90.00
_cell.angle_gamma   90.00
#
_symmetry.space_group_name_H-M   'P 1'
#
loop_
_entity.id
_entity.type
_entity.pdbx_description
1 polymer ?
#
loop_
_entity_poly.entity_id
_entity_poly.type
_entity_poly.pdbx_seq_one_letter_code
_entity_poly.pdbx_strand_id
1 'polypeptide(L)'
;MISDSCLTREYLEAKRVELGCDQILLEKTIKALQLLELLIINGVNLTFKGGTSLILLLDRIQRLSIDIDIIVEPGTDLSAAFSKVISTGRFASYEEDIRKTVFPVRHFKFYYDSVNPSQKNAYILIDALYEKPLHTELVQTPIRCSVLHTENPVTTVTTPSIDSILGDKLTAFAPNTTGIPYNARKGMEICKQLFDIATLFDYHKSTRTVRDTFKRIALT
;
A
#
# COMPACT_ATOMS: atom_id res chain seq x y z
N MET A 1 16.87 -0.44 7.39
CA MET A 1 16.16 0.63 6.64
C MET A 1 16.34 0.46 5.15
N ILE A 2 15.37 0.94 4.35
CA ILE A 2 15.51 1.00 2.89
C ILE A 2 16.63 1.99 2.56
N SER A 3 17.62 1.52 1.79
CA SER A 3 18.77 2.33 1.37
C SER A 3 18.38 3.32 0.27
N ASP A 4 18.88 4.54 0.34
CA ASP A 4 18.68 5.55 -0.70
C ASP A 4 19.34 5.15 -2.04
N SER A 5 20.24 4.16 -2.02
CA SER A 5 20.82 3.58 -3.25
C SER A 5 19.76 3.00 -4.20
N CYS A 6 18.57 2.59 -3.68
CA CYS A 6 17.44 2.13 -4.50
C CYS A 6 16.84 3.24 -5.37
N LEU A 7 17.14 4.50 -5.09
CA LEU A 7 16.58 5.67 -5.74
C LEU A 7 17.60 6.40 -6.62
N THR A 8 18.75 5.76 -6.92
CA THR A 8 19.66 6.29 -7.93
C THR A 8 19.15 6.00 -9.34
N ARG A 9 19.52 6.85 -10.29
CA ARG A 9 19.10 6.69 -11.68
C ARG A 9 19.56 5.37 -12.27
N GLU A 10 20.79 4.97 -11.96
CA GLU A 10 21.43 3.74 -12.40
C GLU A 10 20.69 2.52 -11.87
N TYR A 11 20.35 2.54 -10.58
CA TYR A 11 19.59 1.44 -9.96
C TYR A 11 18.22 1.28 -10.58
N LEU A 12 17.46 2.38 -10.70
CA LEU A 12 16.12 2.36 -11.27
C LEU A 12 16.14 1.89 -12.73
N GLU A 13 17.14 2.30 -13.52
CA GLU A 13 17.27 1.85 -14.91
C GLU A 13 17.58 0.35 -14.99
N ALA A 14 18.51 -0.15 -14.17
CA ALA A 14 18.84 -1.57 -14.13
C ALA A 14 17.61 -2.42 -13.73
N LYS A 15 16.91 -2.00 -12.68
CA LYS A 15 15.72 -2.73 -12.19
C LYS A 15 14.52 -2.67 -13.13
N ARG A 16 14.29 -1.54 -13.80
CA ARG A 16 13.23 -1.46 -14.81
C ARG A 16 13.47 -2.41 -15.98
N VAL A 17 14.72 -2.57 -16.43
CA VAL A 17 15.08 -3.53 -17.48
C VAL A 17 14.87 -4.97 -17.00
N GLU A 18 15.34 -5.29 -15.78
CA GLU A 18 15.17 -6.61 -15.16
C GLU A 18 13.70 -7.03 -15.03
N LEU A 19 12.83 -6.10 -14.64
CA LEU A 19 11.42 -6.36 -14.38
C LEU A 19 10.50 -6.10 -15.60
N GLY A 20 11.02 -5.47 -16.66
CA GLY A 20 10.21 -5.07 -17.82
C GLY A 20 9.11 -4.07 -17.46
N CYS A 21 9.37 -3.13 -16.53
CA CYS A 21 8.36 -2.23 -15.99
C CYS A 21 8.62 -0.75 -16.32
N ASP A 22 7.64 0.11 -16.04
CA ASP A 22 7.78 1.55 -16.12
C ASP A 22 8.65 2.10 -14.98
N GLN A 23 9.65 2.93 -15.31
CA GLN A 23 10.59 3.49 -14.33
C GLN A 23 9.92 4.42 -13.31
N ILE A 24 8.92 5.19 -13.74
CA ILE A 24 8.19 6.12 -12.86
C ILE A 24 7.38 5.34 -11.84
N LEU A 25 6.71 4.27 -12.27
CA LEU A 25 5.97 3.40 -11.37
C LEU A 25 6.90 2.68 -10.39
N LEU A 26 8.09 2.25 -10.85
CA LEU A 26 9.09 1.62 -9.99
C LEU A 26 9.60 2.60 -8.92
N GLU A 27 10.00 3.82 -9.30
CA GLU A 27 10.40 4.85 -8.35
C GLU A 27 9.31 5.14 -7.32
N LYS A 28 8.06 5.33 -7.77
CA LYS A 28 6.91 5.54 -6.89
C LYS A 28 6.69 4.37 -5.93
N THR A 29 6.82 3.13 -6.41
CA THR A 29 6.70 1.94 -5.54
C THR A 29 7.75 1.94 -4.44
N ILE A 30 9.02 2.22 -4.78
CA ILE A 30 10.10 2.29 -3.78
C ILE A 30 9.85 3.44 -2.80
N LYS A 31 9.45 4.61 -3.30
CA LYS A 31 9.08 5.77 -2.46
C LYS A 31 7.89 5.48 -1.54
N ALA A 32 6.90 4.76 -2.02
CA ALA A 32 5.76 4.33 -1.19
C ALA A 32 6.22 3.44 -0.03
N LEU A 33 7.03 2.41 -0.31
CA LEU A 33 7.56 1.54 0.74
C LEU A 33 8.52 2.28 1.69
N GLN A 34 9.31 3.25 1.20
CA GLN A 34 10.13 4.13 2.03
C GLN A 34 9.26 5.00 2.96
N LEU A 35 8.15 5.55 2.46
CA LEU A 35 7.20 6.30 3.28
C LEU A 35 6.57 5.43 4.37
N LEU A 36 6.12 4.22 4.00
CA LEU A 36 5.58 3.25 4.95
C LEU A 36 6.58 2.94 6.07
N GLU A 37 7.83 2.66 5.71
CA GLU A 37 8.90 2.38 6.68
C GLU A 37 9.12 3.56 7.63
N LEU A 38 9.15 4.79 7.10
CA LEU A 38 9.31 6.00 7.91
C LEU A 38 8.14 6.20 8.88
N LEU A 39 6.91 5.88 8.50
CA LEU A 39 5.76 5.94 9.41
C LEU A 39 5.93 4.98 10.59
N ILE A 40 6.33 3.73 10.32
CA ILE A 40 6.57 2.71 11.35
C ILE A 40 7.70 3.14 12.30
N ILE A 41 8.83 3.58 11.77
CA ILE A 41 9.99 4.03 12.57
C ILE A 41 9.61 5.23 13.47
N ASN A 42 8.71 6.09 13.00
CA ASN A 42 8.21 7.23 13.77
C ASN A 42 7.03 6.88 14.70
N GLY A 43 6.77 5.59 14.93
CA GLY A 43 5.88 5.10 15.97
C GLY A 43 4.40 5.05 15.57
N VAL A 44 4.07 5.12 14.27
CA VAL A 44 2.69 4.94 13.83
C VAL A 44 2.29 3.47 13.95
N ASN A 45 1.30 3.19 14.80
CA ASN A 45 0.67 1.88 14.87
C ASN A 45 -0.39 1.77 13.78
N LEU A 46 -0.14 0.95 12.78
CA LEU A 46 -1.00 0.83 11.60
C LEU A 46 -1.08 -0.62 11.10
N THR A 47 -2.14 -0.91 10.37
CA THR A 47 -2.24 -2.11 9.53
C THR A 47 -2.12 -1.68 8.06
N PHE A 48 -1.09 -2.17 7.37
CA PHE A 48 -0.86 -1.89 5.95
C PHE A 48 -1.60 -2.89 5.09
N LYS A 49 -2.47 -2.42 4.20
CA LYS A 49 -3.29 -3.25 3.33
C LYS A 49 -3.21 -2.82 1.86
N GLY A 50 -4.16 -3.26 1.06
CA GLY A 50 -4.30 -2.83 -0.34
C GLY A 50 -3.34 -3.53 -1.30
N GLY A 51 -3.28 -3.01 -2.53
CA GLY A 51 -2.47 -3.60 -3.61
C GLY A 51 -0.97 -3.55 -3.36
N THR A 52 -0.50 -2.50 -2.68
CA THR A 52 0.94 -2.31 -2.42
C THR A 52 1.46 -3.29 -1.36
N SER A 53 0.61 -3.74 -0.43
CA SER A 53 1.00 -4.75 0.56
C SER A 53 1.35 -6.11 -0.08
N LEU A 54 0.78 -6.42 -1.25
CA LEU A 54 1.09 -7.66 -1.98
C LEU A 54 2.55 -7.73 -2.44
N ILE A 55 3.19 -6.58 -2.63
CA ILE A 55 4.62 -6.51 -2.98
C ILE A 55 5.51 -7.10 -1.87
N LEU A 56 5.06 -7.00 -0.61
CA LEU A 56 5.76 -7.54 0.55
C LEU A 56 5.35 -8.97 0.90
N LEU A 57 4.13 -9.37 0.56
CA LEU A 57 3.52 -10.65 0.96
C LEU A 57 3.78 -11.78 -0.03
N LEU A 58 3.99 -11.46 -1.30
CA LEU A 58 4.19 -12.45 -2.34
C LEU A 58 5.68 -12.62 -2.64
N ASP A 59 6.09 -13.85 -2.95
CA ASP A 59 7.48 -14.20 -3.28
C ASP A 59 8.01 -13.47 -4.52
N ARG A 60 7.10 -13.09 -5.42
CA ARG A 60 7.40 -12.35 -6.64
C ARG A 60 6.46 -11.18 -6.81
N ILE A 61 6.99 -10.05 -7.24
CA ILE A 61 6.18 -8.88 -7.61
C ILE A 61 5.42 -9.21 -8.88
N GLN A 62 4.10 -9.28 -8.78
CA GLN A 62 3.23 -9.57 -9.92
C GLN A 62 2.84 -8.31 -10.70
N ARG A 63 2.70 -7.21 -9.99
CA ARG A 63 2.52 -5.85 -10.53
C ARG A 63 3.02 -4.80 -9.55
N LEU A 64 3.41 -3.66 -10.06
CA LEU A 64 3.73 -2.50 -9.23
C LEU A 64 2.43 -1.84 -8.72
N SER A 65 2.51 -1.28 -7.53
CA SER A 65 1.46 -0.50 -6.88
C SER A 65 2.11 0.64 -6.08
N ILE A 66 1.44 1.77 -5.99
CA ILE A 66 2.04 3.03 -5.58
C ILE A 66 1.31 3.73 -4.44
N ASP A 67 0.10 3.31 -4.11
CA ASP A 67 -0.71 3.92 -3.05
C ASP A 67 -0.44 3.19 -1.72
N ILE A 68 -0.49 3.93 -0.62
CA ILE A 68 -0.34 3.40 0.74
C ILE A 68 -1.70 3.38 1.41
N ASP A 69 -2.31 2.20 1.46
CA ASP A 69 -3.56 1.97 2.17
C ASP A 69 -3.26 1.52 3.61
N ILE A 70 -3.62 2.32 4.59
CA ILE A 70 -3.40 2.00 6.01
C ILE A 70 -4.70 2.06 6.81
N ILE A 71 -4.80 1.19 7.81
CA ILE A 71 -5.81 1.28 8.85
C ILE A 71 -5.12 1.75 10.11
N VAL A 72 -5.69 2.77 10.76
CA VAL A 72 -5.25 3.31 12.05
C VAL A 72 -6.42 3.36 13.03
N GLU A 73 -6.15 3.24 14.32
CA GLU A 73 -7.20 3.35 15.36
C GLU A 73 -7.92 4.70 15.25
N PRO A 74 -9.25 4.72 15.49
CA PRO A 74 -10.01 5.96 15.54
C PRO A 74 -9.40 6.98 16.50
N GLY A 75 -9.26 8.23 16.04
CA GLY A 75 -8.66 9.29 16.83
C GLY A 75 -7.13 9.37 16.80
N THR A 76 -6.45 8.51 16.06
CA THR A 76 -4.99 8.61 15.87
C THR A 76 -4.63 9.94 15.22
N ASP A 77 -3.71 10.69 15.85
CA ASP A 77 -3.10 11.88 15.23
C ASP A 77 -1.82 11.50 14.49
N LEU A 78 -1.82 11.62 13.18
CA LEU A 78 -0.68 11.33 12.31
C LEU A 78 0.25 12.53 12.11
N SER A 79 -0.13 13.73 12.54
CA SER A 79 0.58 14.99 12.23
C SER A 79 2.02 15.00 12.75
N ALA A 80 2.25 14.51 13.97
CA ALA A 80 3.57 14.44 14.56
C ALA A 80 4.51 13.47 13.79
N ALA A 81 3.99 12.31 13.37
CA ALA A 81 4.74 11.35 12.56
C ALA A 81 5.03 11.91 11.17
N PHE A 82 4.06 12.57 10.54
CA PHE A 82 4.22 13.21 9.24
C PHE A 82 5.30 14.31 9.28
N SER A 83 5.29 15.14 10.31
CA SER A 83 6.33 16.17 10.50
C SER A 83 7.73 15.56 10.62
N LYS A 84 7.86 14.42 11.34
CA LYS A 84 9.12 13.69 11.43
C LYS A 84 9.55 13.08 10.09
N VAL A 85 8.59 12.55 9.30
CA VAL A 85 8.88 12.07 7.94
C VAL A 85 9.45 13.19 7.09
N ILE A 86 8.85 14.39 7.10
CA ILE A 86 9.35 15.55 6.35
C ILE A 86 10.74 15.96 6.85
N SER A 87 11.00 15.95 8.16
CA SER A 87 12.31 16.31 8.72
C SER A 87 13.46 15.41 8.27
N THR A 88 13.17 14.23 7.70
CA THR A 88 14.21 13.36 7.10
C THR A 88 14.77 13.90 5.79
N GLY A 89 14.10 14.87 5.15
CA GLY A 89 14.45 15.38 3.82
C GLY A 89 14.12 14.44 2.66
N ARG A 90 13.56 13.25 2.93
CA ARG A 90 13.19 12.26 1.90
C ARG A 90 11.88 12.60 1.19
N PHE A 91 11.07 13.43 1.85
CA PHE A 91 9.85 14.03 1.32
C PHE A 91 9.88 15.53 1.61
N ALA A 92 9.47 16.34 0.62
CA ALA A 92 9.56 17.80 0.68
C ALA A 92 8.44 18.41 1.53
N SER A 93 7.22 17.87 1.37
CA SER A 93 6.03 18.36 2.09
C SER A 93 4.92 17.30 2.03
N TYR A 94 3.87 17.53 2.80
CA TYR A 94 2.61 16.78 2.66
C TYR A 94 1.42 17.73 2.70
N GLU A 95 0.32 17.29 2.14
CA GLU A 95 -0.98 17.98 2.24
C GLU A 95 -2.11 16.95 2.39
N GLU A 96 -3.19 17.34 3.02
CA GLU A 96 -4.42 16.56 3.05
C GLU A 96 -5.24 16.82 1.77
N ASP A 97 -5.58 15.75 1.05
CA ASP A 97 -6.45 15.78 -0.13
C ASP A 97 -7.90 15.56 0.32
N ILE A 98 -8.60 16.65 0.63
CA ILE A 98 -9.95 16.59 1.19
C ILE A 98 -10.94 16.13 0.12
N ARG A 99 -11.51 14.92 0.31
CA ARG A 99 -12.51 14.32 -0.56
C ARG A 99 -13.83 14.13 0.19
N LYS A 100 -14.95 14.30 -0.53
CA LYS A 100 -16.26 13.96 0.02
C LYS A 100 -16.40 12.44 0.09
N THR A 101 -16.49 11.90 1.29
CA THR A 101 -16.68 10.48 1.55
C THR A 101 -17.58 10.27 2.76
N VAL A 102 -18.29 9.16 2.80
CA VAL A 102 -19.09 8.71 3.96
C VAL A 102 -18.25 7.80 4.88
N PHE A 103 -17.11 7.32 4.40
CA PHE A 103 -16.22 6.47 5.17
C PHE A 103 -15.24 7.31 5.99
N PRO A 104 -14.78 6.83 7.15
CA PRO A 104 -13.81 7.51 7.99
C PRO A 104 -12.38 7.42 7.42
N VAL A 105 -12.22 7.84 6.16
CA VAL A 105 -10.93 7.82 5.44
C VAL A 105 -10.45 9.24 5.19
N ARG A 106 -9.15 9.46 5.42
CA ARG A 106 -8.45 10.69 5.06
C ARG A 106 -7.36 10.37 4.06
N HIS A 107 -7.16 11.27 3.13
CA HIS A 107 -6.21 11.14 2.03
C HIS A 107 -5.09 12.15 2.19
N PHE A 108 -3.84 11.71 2.04
CA PHE A 108 -2.68 12.59 2.17
C PHE A 108 -1.73 12.38 1.00
N LYS A 109 -1.24 13.47 0.41
CA LYS A 109 -0.20 13.46 -0.61
C LYS A 109 1.13 13.83 0.01
N PHE A 110 2.13 12.99 -0.17
CA PHE A 110 3.51 13.25 0.24
C PHE A 110 4.36 13.53 -0.99
N TYR A 111 4.80 14.77 -1.13
CA TYR A 111 5.58 15.24 -2.26
C TYR A 111 7.05 14.90 -2.09
N TYR A 112 7.71 14.52 -3.18
CA TYR A 112 9.14 14.21 -3.21
C TYR A 112 9.77 14.64 -4.53
N ASP A 113 11.09 14.84 -4.53
CA ASP A 113 11.87 15.13 -5.72
C ASP A 113 12.15 13.82 -6.46
N SER A 114 11.56 13.69 -7.66
CA SER A 114 11.77 12.52 -8.52
C SER A 114 13.15 12.60 -9.20
N VAL A 115 13.81 11.45 -9.34
CA VAL A 115 15.03 11.36 -10.16
C VAL A 115 14.76 11.56 -11.66
N ASN A 116 13.49 11.47 -12.08
CA ASN A 116 13.07 11.79 -13.43
C ASN A 116 12.66 13.27 -13.53
N PRO A 117 13.44 14.14 -14.22
CA PRO A 117 13.17 15.58 -14.30
C PRO A 117 11.80 15.94 -14.92
N SER A 118 11.21 15.01 -15.68
CA SER A 118 9.87 15.24 -16.26
C SER A 118 8.75 15.15 -15.22
N GLN A 119 9.00 14.54 -14.06
CA GLN A 119 8.02 14.35 -12.98
C GLN A 119 8.08 15.52 -12.00
N LYS A 120 7.49 16.63 -12.37
CA LYS A 120 7.28 17.76 -11.46
C LYS A 120 6.16 17.43 -10.48
N ASN A 121 6.36 17.77 -9.19
CA ASN A 121 5.38 17.53 -8.12
C ASN A 121 5.00 16.02 -7.98
N ALA A 122 5.99 15.13 -8.06
CA ALA A 122 5.76 13.73 -7.78
C ALA A 122 5.29 13.54 -6.33
N TYR A 123 4.29 12.67 -6.11
CA TYR A 123 3.78 12.39 -4.78
C TYR A 123 3.40 10.92 -4.60
N ILE A 124 3.36 10.51 -3.34
CA ILE A 124 2.77 9.25 -2.87
C ILE A 124 1.47 9.57 -2.16
N LEU A 125 0.42 8.82 -2.47
CA LEU A 125 -0.87 8.93 -1.80
C LEU A 125 -0.91 7.97 -0.60
N ILE A 126 -1.36 8.48 0.55
CA ILE A 126 -1.76 7.68 1.71
C ILE A 126 -3.28 7.77 1.83
N ASP A 127 -3.93 6.61 1.86
CA ASP A 127 -5.33 6.45 2.21
C ASP A 127 -5.39 5.87 3.63
N ALA A 128 -5.66 6.73 4.61
CA ALA A 128 -5.72 6.36 6.03
C ALA A 128 -7.17 6.16 6.47
N LEU A 129 -7.54 4.90 6.71
CA LEU A 129 -8.86 4.49 7.20
C LEU A 129 -8.84 4.42 8.73
N TYR A 130 -9.69 5.22 9.39
CA TYR A 130 -9.75 5.35 10.84
C TYR A 130 -10.77 4.40 11.43
N GLU A 131 -10.43 3.11 11.49
CA GLU A 131 -11.29 2.06 12.04
C GLU A 131 -10.46 0.93 12.66
N LYS A 132 -11.12 -0.06 13.25
CA LYS A 132 -10.46 -1.31 13.66
C LYS A 132 -10.36 -2.25 12.48
N PRO A 133 -9.21 -2.97 12.30
CA PRO A 133 -9.08 -3.94 11.23
C PRO A 133 -10.17 -5.03 11.32
N LEU A 134 -10.91 -5.22 10.24
CA LEU A 134 -11.94 -6.27 10.12
C LEU A 134 -11.38 -7.60 9.60
N HIS A 135 -10.10 -7.61 9.21
CA HIS A 135 -9.41 -8.79 8.74
C HIS A 135 -9.31 -9.85 9.84
N THR A 136 -9.58 -11.11 9.47
CA THR A 136 -9.64 -12.21 10.43
C THR A 136 -8.27 -12.56 11.00
N GLU A 137 -7.22 -12.36 10.22
CA GLU A 137 -5.85 -12.71 10.58
C GLU A 137 -4.88 -11.60 10.15
N LEU A 138 -4.04 -11.17 11.09
CA LEU A 138 -2.97 -10.20 10.88
C LEU A 138 -1.61 -10.88 11.10
N VAL A 139 -0.60 -10.49 10.32
CA VAL A 139 0.75 -11.02 10.36
C VAL A 139 1.78 -9.89 10.38
N GLN A 140 2.98 -10.18 10.92
CA GLN A 140 4.12 -9.26 10.85
C GLN A 140 4.91 -9.54 9.57
N THR A 141 4.96 -8.56 8.69
CA THR A 141 5.58 -8.68 7.36
C THR A 141 6.83 -7.81 7.29
N PRO A 142 8.00 -8.35 6.93
CA PRO A 142 9.20 -7.54 6.74
C PRO A 142 9.05 -6.63 5.52
N ILE A 143 9.46 -5.37 5.64
CA ILE A 143 9.52 -4.44 4.51
C ILE A 143 10.77 -4.78 3.67
N ARG A 144 10.64 -5.84 2.90
CA ARG A 144 11.68 -6.38 2.01
C ARG A 144 11.05 -6.98 0.76
N CYS A 145 11.61 -6.67 -0.40
CA CYS A 145 11.24 -7.28 -1.68
C CYS A 145 12.38 -7.14 -2.70
N SER A 146 12.22 -7.71 -3.89
CA SER A 146 13.27 -7.74 -4.92
C SER A 146 13.70 -6.38 -5.46
N VAL A 147 12.91 -5.32 -5.25
CA VAL A 147 13.23 -3.95 -5.68
C VAL A 147 13.82 -3.09 -4.57
N LEU A 148 14.09 -3.64 -3.40
CA LEU A 148 14.65 -2.91 -2.27
C LEU A 148 16.02 -3.44 -1.86
N HIS A 149 16.95 -2.54 -1.65
CA HIS A 149 18.10 -2.80 -0.79
C HIS A 149 17.75 -2.37 0.63
N THR A 150 17.75 -3.32 1.56
CA THR A 150 17.42 -3.06 2.96
C THR A 150 18.62 -3.36 3.85
N GLU A 151 18.93 -2.44 4.75
CA GLU A 151 19.94 -2.59 5.79
C GLU A 151 19.31 -3.20 7.04
N ASN A 152 20.09 -3.96 7.80
CA ASN A 152 19.62 -4.56 9.05
C ASN A 152 19.65 -3.54 10.21
N PRO A 153 18.71 -3.62 11.16
CA PRO A 153 17.56 -4.52 11.18
C PRO A 153 16.50 -4.12 10.15
N VAL A 154 15.82 -5.13 9.56
CA VAL A 154 14.71 -4.89 8.63
C VAL A 154 13.46 -4.51 9.43
N THR A 155 12.83 -3.41 9.07
CA THR A 155 11.57 -2.95 9.67
C THR A 155 10.44 -3.92 9.29
N THR A 156 9.55 -4.23 10.23
CA THR A 156 8.34 -5.02 10.00
C THR A 156 7.09 -4.15 10.10
N VAL A 157 6.06 -4.53 9.39
CA VAL A 157 4.74 -3.88 9.41
C VAL A 157 3.64 -4.92 9.61
N THR A 158 2.60 -4.57 10.34
CA THR A 158 1.40 -5.41 10.44
C THR A 158 0.64 -5.36 9.12
N THR A 159 0.36 -6.53 8.54
CA THR A 159 -0.50 -6.68 7.35
C THR A 159 -1.58 -7.72 7.61
N PRO A 160 -2.71 -7.71 6.90
CA PRO A 160 -3.56 -8.88 6.84
C PRO A 160 -2.80 -10.05 6.20
N SER A 161 -3.11 -11.29 6.58
CA SER A 161 -2.61 -12.47 5.89
C SER A 161 -3.10 -12.52 4.43
N ILE A 162 -2.46 -13.33 3.59
CA ILE A 162 -2.86 -13.55 2.19
C ILE A 162 -4.33 -13.92 2.09
N ASP A 163 -4.81 -14.83 2.94
CA ASP A 163 -6.21 -15.26 2.96
C ASP A 163 -7.15 -14.13 3.38
N SER A 164 -6.75 -13.30 4.35
CA SER A 164 -7.52 -12.13 4.77
C SER A 164 -7.57 -11.06 3.69
N ILE A 165 -6.47 -10.79 2.98
CA ILE A 165 -6.48 -9.85 1.83
C ILE A 165 -7.34 -10.39 0.68
N LEU A 166 -7.29 -11.69 0.40
CA LEU A 166 -8.16 -12.29 -0.61
C LEU A 166 -9.64 -12.08 -0.26
N GLY A 167 -10.02 -12.29 1.01
CA GLY A 167 -11.38 -12.01 1.50
C GLY A 167 -11.77 -10.54 1.34
N ASP A 168 -10.89 -9.61 1.68
CA ASP A 168 -11.10 -8.15 1.48
C ASP A 168 -11.30 -7.82 -0.01
N LYS A 169 -10.40 -8.27 -0.88
CA LYS A 169 -10.47 -7.98 -2.32
C LYS A 169 -11.71 -8.55 -3.01
N LEU A 170 -12.20 -9.69 -2.57
CA LEU A 170 -13.46 -10.26 -3.08
C LEU A 170 -14.65 -9.36 -2.81
N THR A 171 -14.62 -8.49 -1.78
CA THR A 171 -15.70 -7.55 -1.50
C THR A 171 -15.88 -6.51 -2.61
N ALA A 172 -14.85 -6.23 -3.42
CA ALA A 172 -14.98 -5.36 -4.58
C ALA A 172 -16.08 -5.82 -5.57
N PHE A 173 -16.42 -7.12 -5.55
CA PHE A 173 -17.45 -7.74 -6.37
C PHE A 173 -18.78 -7.98 -5.61
N ALA A 174 -18.99 -7.30 -4.49
CA ALA A 174 -20.22 -7.29 -3.73
C ALA A 174 -20.96 -5.93 -3.91
N PRO A 175 -21.52 -5.63 -5.11
CA PRO A 175 -21.97 -4.29 -5.49
C PRO A 175 -23.18 -3.78 -4.68
N ASN A 176 -23.89 -4.67 -4.01
CA ASN A 176 -25.03 -4.32 -3.16
C ASN A 176 -24.64 -3.92 -1.73
N THR A 177 -23.35 -3.99 -1.40
CA THR A 177 -22.80 -3.62 -0.09
C THR A 177 -21.57 -2.68 -0.29
N THR A 178 -20.39 -3.12 0.06
CA THR A 178 -19.14 -2.32 0.02
C THR A 178 -18.42 -2.35 -1.32
N GLY A 179 -18.91 -3.18 -2.28
CA GLY A 179 -18.23 -3.40 -3.56
C GLY A 179 -18.40 -2.27 -4.56
N ILE A 180 -17.77 -2.45 -5.72
CA ILE A 180 -17.86 -1.50 -6.82
C ILE A 180 -19.27 -1.55 -7.40
N PRO A 181 -20.03 -0.43 -7.40
CA PRO A 181 -21.40 -0.41 -7.92
C PRO A 181 -21.48 -0.82 -9.39
N TYR A 182 -22.58 -1.46 -9.79
CA TYR A 182 -22.87 -1.71 -11.20
C TYR A 182 -22.86 -0.39 -11.97
N ASN A 183 -22.35 -0.43 -13.22
CA ASN A 183 -22.24 0.73 -14.09
C ASN A 183 -21.28 1.84 -13.62
N ALA A 184 -20.50 1.63 -12.54
CA ALA A 184 -19.38 2.51 -12.20
C ALA A 184 -18.34 2.47 -13.33
N ARG A 185 -17.87 3.65 -13.77
CA ARG A 185 -16.80 3.77 -14.78
C ARG A 185 -15.42 3.49 -14.13
N LYS A 186 -15.25 2.29 -13.53
CA LYS A 186 -14.06 1.87 -12.77
C LYS A 186 -13.40 0.63 -13.38
N GLY A 187 -13.34 0.56 -14.71
CA GLY A 187 -12.82 -0.62 -15.41
C GLY A 187 -11.37 -0.98 -15.01
N MET A 188 -10.50 0.01 -14.85
CA MET A 188 -9.12 -0.22 -14.44
C MET A 188 -9.03 -0.81 -13.02
N GLU A 189 -9.81 -0.27 -12.09
CA GLU A 189 -9.88 -0.77 -10.70
C GLU A 189 -10.42 -2.20 -10.67
N ILE A 190 -11.45 -2.49 -11.45
CA ILE A 190 -12.00 -3.86 -11.58
C ILE A 190 -10.92 -4.81 -12.10
N CYS A 191 -10.21 -4.44 -13.17
CA CYS A 191 -9.13 -5.28 -13.73
C CYS A 191 -8.01 -5.51 -12.70
N LYS A 192 -7.59 -4.49 -11.94
CA LYS A 192 -6.61 -4.63 -10.87
C LYS A 192 -7.09 -5.61 -9.79
N GLN A 193 -8.36 -5.50 -9.35
CA GLN A 193 -8.91 -6.41 -8.34
C GLN A 193 -8.98 -7.85 -8.86
N LEU A 194 -9.43 -8.08 -10.09
CA LEU A 194 -9.46 -9.41 -10.70
C LEU A 194 -8.07 -10.03 -10.80
N PHE A 195 -7.08 -9.25 -11.23
CA PHE A 195 -5.70 -9.70 -11.32
C PHE A 195 -5.14 -10.10 -9.95
N ASP A 196 -5.33 -9.24 -8.94
CA ASP A 196 -4.87 -9.52 -7.58
C ASP A 196 -5.57 -10.74 -6.98
N ILE A 197 -6.89 -10.88 -7.18
CA ILE A 197 -7.67 -12.03 -6.70
C ILE A 197 -7.18 -13.32 -7.36
N ALA A 198 -7.00 -13.33 -8.69
CA ALA A 198 -6.48 -14.49 -9.40
C ALA A 198 -5.11 -14.92 -8.86
N THR A 199 -4.20 -13.95 -8.67
CA THR A 199 -2.89 -14.20 -8.07
C THR A 199 -3.00 -14.77 -6.66
N LEU A 200 -3.83 -14.18 -5.80
CA LEU A 200 -3.98 -14.59 -4.41
C LEU A 200 -4.57 -16.00 -4.26
N PHE A 201 -5.39 -16.44 -5.21
CA PHE A 201 -5.91 -17.82 -5.22
C PHE A 201 -4.78 -18.87 -5.38
N ASP A 202 -3.67 -18.54 -6.02
CA ASP A 202 -2.52 -19.45 -6.13
C ASP A 202 -1.74 -19.58 -4.80
N TYR A 203 -1.91 -18.62 -3.87
CA TYR A 203 -1.22 -18.56 -2.58
C TYR A 203 -2.12 -18.85 -1.37
N HIS A 204 -3.44 -18.97 -1.55
CA HIS A 204 -4.36 -19.14 -0.43
C HIS A 204 -4.20 -20.50 0.26
N LYS A 205 -4.43 -20.51 1.58
CA LYS A 205 -4.29 -21.70 2.43
C LYS A 205 -5.59 -22.05 3.17
N SER A 206 -6.44 -21.07 3.44
CA SER A 206 -7.62 -21.24 4.28
C SER A 206 -8.85 -20.54 3.68
N THR A 207 -9.67 -21.29 2.97
CA THR A 207 -10.98 -20.80 2.47
C THR A 207 -11.86 -20.29 3.61
N ARG A 208 -11.71 -20.82 4.82
CA ARG A 208 -12.45 -20.35 5.99
C ARG A 208 -12.05 -18.91 6.33
N THR A 209 -10.75 -18.59 6.41
CA THR A 209 -10.23 -17.24 6.67
C THR A 209 -10.70 -16.26 5.59
N VAL A 210 -10.64 -16.66 4.31
CA VAL A 210 -11.14 -15.88 3.17
C VAL A 210 -12.62 -15.53 3.36
N ARG A 211 -13.47 -16.56 3.59
CA ARG A 211 -14.92 -16.39 3.78
C ARG A 211 -15.25 -15.51 4.97
N ASP A 212 -14.58 -15.74 6.10
CA ASP A 212 -14.89 -15.05 7.35
C ASP A 212 -14.47 -13.56 7.26
N THR A 213 -13.35 -13.25 6.61
CA THR A 213 -12.96 -11.86 6.31
C THR A 213 -13.92 -11.20 5.32
N PHE A 214 -14.26 -11.89 4.22
CA PHE A 214 -15.25 -11.38 3.25
C PHE A 214 -16.55 -11.00 3.93
N LYS A 215 -17.10 -11.90 4.77
CA LYS A 215 -18.36 -11.64 5.48
C LYS A 215 -18.27 -10.44 6.43
N ARG A 216 -17.18 -10.31 7.17
CA ARG A 216 -17.01 -9.18 8.11
C ARG A 216 -17.00 -7.85 7.38
N ILE A 217 -16.28 -7.76 6.25
CA ILE A 217 -16.16 -6.51 5.50
C ILE A 217 -17.41 -6.23 4.66
N ALA A 218 -18.01 -7.25 4.03
CA ALA A 218 -19.18 -7.06 3.18
C ALA A 218 -20.47 -6.71 3.95
N LEU A 219 -20.49 -6.91 5.28
CA LEU A 219 -21.66 -6.63 6.12
C LEU A 219 -21.53 -5.30 6.92
N THR A 220 -20.45 -4.55 6.71
CA THR A 220 -20.29 -3.18 7.24
C THR A 220 -20.81 -2.14 6.27
#